data_e84d4b214f8298f728599e8ba17f5806
#
_entry.id   e84d4b214f8298f728599e8ba17f5806
#
_cell.length_a   1.000
_cell.length_b   1.000
_cell.length_c   1.000
_cell.angle_alpha   90.00
_cell.angle_beta   90.00
_cell.angle_gamma   90.00
#
_symmetry.space_group_name_H-M   'P 1'
#
loop_
_entity.id
_entity.type
_entity.pdbx_description
1 polymer ?
#
loop_
_entity_poly.entity_id
_entity_poly.type
_entity_poly.pdbx_seq_one_letter_code
_entity_poly.pdbx_strand_id
1 'polypeptide(L)'
;SNPVGDIGYFGVTFGMKAKAQDALEAYKPANWDQVPAGLKDADGYWTTIHSGTLGLFVNKDALGGKPVPACWKDLLKPDYKGMVGYLDPSSAAVGYVGAVAVNLALGGSQSNFDPALSFFKDLRKNDPIVPKQTSYARVVSGEIPILFDYDFNAYRAKYTEKGNFEFVIPCEGSVVFPYVVGLVKNAPDKDKAKKVIDYLLSDKGQAIWTNAYLRPARPIELPEAVKTKFLPDSDYARAKSVNWGDMETAQKAFVDRYLSEVR
;
A
#
# COMPACT_ATOMS: atom_id res chain seq x y z
N SER A 1 30.83 0.31 7.78
CA SER A 1 30.15 1.32 8.61
C SER A 1 29.72 0.68 9.92
N ASN A 2 29.74 1.41 11.01
CA ASN A 2 29.21 0.96 12.29
C ASN A 2 27.74 1.43 12.36
N PRO A 3 26.76 0.52 12.24
CA PRO A 3 25.36 0.89 12.35
C PRO A 3 25.02 1.30 13.79
N VAL A 4 24.08 2.22 13.95
CA VAL A 4 23.55 2.64 15.26
C VAL A 4 22.23 1.95 15.59
N GLY A 5 21.59 1.32 14.61
CA GLY A 5 20.34 0.59 14.76
C GLY A 5 20.52 -0.89 14.53
N ASP A 6 19.65 -1.68 15.16
CA ASP A 6 19.72 -3.15 15.11
C ASP A 6 18.72 -3.73 14.10
N ILE A 7 17.61 -3.01 13.85
CA ILE A 7 16.51 -3.43 13.01
C ILE A 7 16.21 -2.34 11.99
N GLY A 8 16.06 -2.72 10.73
CA GLY A 8 15.50 -1.87 9.68
C GLY A 8 14.01 -2.15 9.49
N TYR A 9 13.19 -1.09 9.45
CA TYR A 9 11.77 -1.15 9.11
C TYR A 9 11.53 -0.33 7.86
N PHE A 10 10.96 -0.95 6.83
CA PHE A 10 10.91 -0.37 5.49
C PHE A 10 9.60 -0.71 4.76
N GLY A 11 9.20 0.13 3.81
CA GLY A 11 8.44 -0.36 2.66
C GLY A 11 9.29 -1.38 1.89
N VAL A 12 8.67 -2.38 1.30
CA VAL A 12 9.34 -3.57 0.73
C VAL A 12 10.45 -3.23 -0.27
N THR A 13 10.26 -2.20 -1.10
CA THR A 13 11.26 -1.78 -2.11
C THR A 13 12.56 -1.31 -1.45
N PHE A 14 12.48 -0.63 -0.31
CA PHE A 14 13.66 -0.24 0.46
C PHE A 14 14.31 -1.42 1.16
N GLY A 15 13.53 -2.40 1.63
CA GLY A 15 14.05 -3.66 2.16
C GLY A 15 14.85 -4.44 1.11
N MET A 16 14.34 -4.51 -0.11
CA MET A 16 15.03 -5.11 -1.25
C MET A 16 16.33 -4.39 -1.59
N LYS A 17 16.33 -3.05 -1.58
CA LYS A 17 17.55 -2.23 -1.78
C LYS A 17 18.56 -2.43 -0.67
N ALA A 18 18.12 -2.50 0.58
CA ALA A 18 18.98 -2.74 1.72
C ALA A 18 19.67 -4.12 1.63
N LYS A 19 18.94 -5.16 1.19
CA LYS A 19 19.55 -6.48 0.87
C LYS A 19 20.60 -6.35 -0.24
N ALA A 20 20.26 -5.72 -1.34
CA ALA A 20 21.16 -5.57 -2.49
C ALA A 20 22.44 -4.77 -2.16
N GLN A 21 22.36 -3.86 -1.21
CA GLN A 21 23.49 -3.05 -0.71
C GLN A 21 24.25 -3.72 0.43
N ASP A 22 23.97 -4.98 0.73
CA ASP A 22 24.61 -5.73 1.81
C ASP A 22 24.47 -5.06 3.19
N ALA A 23 23.32 -4.39 3.41
CA ALA A 23 23.01 -3.68 4.66
C ALA A 23 22.22 -4.53 5.66
N LEU A 24 21.75 -5.70 5.26
CA LEU A 24 20.98 -6.63 6.09
C LEU A 24 21.73 -7.94 6.28
N GLU A 25 21.36 -8.66 7.34
CA GLU A 25 21.82 -10.01 7.66
C GLU A 25 20.63 -10.97 7.64
N ALA A 26 20.82 -12.17 7.11
CA ALA A 26 19.76 -13.16 7.02
C ALA A 26 19.34 -13.64 8.41
N TYR A 27 18.05 -13.61 8.68
CA TYR A 27 17.44 -14.16 9.88
C TYR A 27 16.02 -14.58 9.59
N LYS A 28 15.72 -15.87 9.76
CA LYS A 28 14.36 -16.42 9.67
C LYS A 28 13.75 -16.47 11.07
N PRO A 29 12.87 -15.52 11.43
CA PRO A 29 12.34 -15.46 12.79
C PRO A 29 11.36 -16.60 13.09
N ALA A 30 10.99 -16.74 14.36
CA ALA A 30 9.92 -17.63 14.77
C ALA A 30 8.63 -17.27 13.99
N ASN A 31 7.89 -18.28 13.56
CA ASN A 31 6.69 -18.17 12.70
C ASN A 31 6.94 -17.67 11.26
N TRP A 32 8.19 -17.56 10.84
CA TRP A 32 8.53 -17.14 9.48
C TRP A 32 7.84 -18.02 8.41
N ASP A 33 7.72 -19.33 8.65
CA ASP A 33 7.08 -20.27 7.72
C ASP A 33 5.59 -19.95 7.49
N GLN A 34 4.93 -19.29 8.43
CA GLN A 34 3.52 -18.91 8.32
C GLN A 34 3.29 -17.63 7.52
N VAL A 35 4.35 -16.88 7.21
CA VAL A 35 4.26 -15.72 6.33
C VAL A 35 4.20 -16.22 4.88
N PRO A 36 3.20 -15.78 4.07
CA PRO A 36 3.10 -16.19 2.67
C PRO A 36 4.38 -15.93 1.87
N ALA A 37 4.70 -16.79 0.92
CA ALA A 37 5.94 -16.73 0.13
C ALA A 37 6.14 -15.37 -0.58
N GLY A 38 5.06 -14.76 -1.08
CA GLY A 38 5.11 -13.43 -1.71
C GLY A 38 5.36 -12.26 -0.75
N LEU A 39 5.37 -12.52 0.57
CA LEU A 39 5.52 -11.50 1.61
C LEU A 39 6.81 -11.67 2.43
N LYS A 40 7.78 -12.45 1.95
CA LYS A 40 9.07 -12.64 2.62
C LYS A 40 10.19 -12.89 1.62
N ASP A 41 11.40 -12.52 2.00
CA ASP A 41 12.59 -12.89 1.26
C ASP A 41 12.91 -14.38 1.54
N ALA A 42 13.12 -15.18 0.50
CA ALA A 42 13.36 -16.61 0.63
C ALA A 42 14.60 -16.95 1.49
N ASP A 43 15.59 -16.06 1.49
CA ASP A 43 16.82 -16.22 2.27
C ASP A 43 16.74 -15.61 3.67
N GLY A 44 15.63 -14.91 4.01
CA GLY A 44 15.40 -14.35 5.33
C GLY A 44 16.00 -12.97 5.58
N TYR A 45 16.40 -12.22 4.54
CA TYR A 45 16.94 -10.87 4.74
C TYR A 45 15.88 -9.85 5.15
N TRP A 46 14.64 -10.06 4.74
CA TRP A 46 13.51 -9.26 5.19
C TRP A 46 12.23 -10.11 5.29
N THR A 47 11.32 -9.69 6.15
CA THR A 47 10.03 -10.35 6.37
C THR A 47 8.95 -9.30 6.54
N THR A 48 7.82 -9.47 5.86
CA THR A 48 6.66 -8.59 6.03
C THR A 48 6.06 -8.77 7.42
N ILE A 49 5.77 -7.66 8.09
CA ILE A 49 5.12 -7.64 9.39
C ILE A 49 3.70 -7.09 9.34
N HIS A 50 3.41 -6.23 8.41
CA HIS A 50 2.07 -5.79 8.04
C HIS A 50 2.05 -5.29 6.59
N SER A 51 0.86 -5.04 6.06
CA SER A 51 0.71 -4.54 4.69
C SER A 51 -0.32 -3.42 4.62
N GLY A 52 -0.19 -2.60 3.58
CA GLY A 52 -1.24 -1.69 3.11
C GLY A 52 -1.88 -2.26 1.85
N THR A 53 -3.17 -2.07 1.70
CA THR A 53 -3.88 -2.37 0.47
C THR A 53 -4.28 -1.07 -0.19
N LEU A 54 -3.87 -0.88 -1.44
CA LEU A 54 -4.24 0.32 -2.18
C LEU A 54 -5.70 0.23 -2.66
N GLY A 55 -6.39 1.36 -2.62
CA GLY A 55 -7.76 1.47 -3.07
C GLY A 55 -8.22 2.91 -3.08
N LEU A 56 -9.51 3.10 -2.88
CA LEU A 56 -10.15 4.41 -2.85
C LEU A 56 -10.47 4.80 -1.41
N PHE A 57 -9.87 5.87 -0.94
CA PHE A 57 -10.19 6.53 0.31
C PHE A 57 -11.22 7.63 0.01
N VAL A 58 -12.45 7.45 0.47
CA VAL A 58 -13.60 8.27 0.08
C VAL A 58 -14.16 9.05 1.28
N ASN A 59 -14.28 10.36 1.13
CA ASN A 59 -15.07 11.20 2.02
C ASN A 59 -16.50 11.29 1.44
N LYS A 60 -17.45 10.58 2.05
CA LYS A 60 -18.81 10.46 1.53
C LYS A 60 -19.57 11.77 1.57
N ASP A 61 -19.33 12.62 2.57
CA ASP A 61 -19.96 13.92 2.68
C ASP A 61 -19.54 14.88 1.56
N ALA A 62 -18.33 14.69 1.02
CA ALA A 62 -17.79 15.49 -0.06
C ALA A 62 -18.26 15.04 -1.46
N LEU A 63 -19.01 13.93 -1.57
CA LEU A 63 -19.51 13.43 -2.86
C LEU A 63 -20.72 14.20 -3.41
N GLY A 64 -21.30 15.08 -2.62
CA GLY A 64 -22.48 15.83 -3.07
C GLY A 64 -23.69 14.96 -3.42
N GLY A 65 -23.89 13.86 -2.71
CA GLY A 65 -24.98 12.91 -2.92
C GLY A 65 -24.72 11.87 -4.03
N LYS A 66 -23.56 11.91 -4.68
CA LYS A 66 -23.18 10.90 -5.67
C LYS A 66 -22.83 9.57 -5.00
N PRO A 67 -23.02 8.43 -5.68
CA PRO A 67 -22.67 7.13 -5.13
C PRO A 67 -21.16 7.00 -4.90
N VAL A 68 -20.77 6.17 -3.93
CA VAL A 68 -19.37 5.78 -3.75
C VAL A 68 -18.95 4.94 -4.96
N PRO A 69 -17.84 5.28 -5.65
CA PRO A 69 -17.39 4.51 -6.80
C PRO A 69 -16.96 3.10 -6.37
N ALA A 70 -17.33 2.09 -7.15
CA ALA A 70 -17.00 0.67 -6.87
C ALA A 70 -15.82 0.16 -7.68
N CYS A 71 -15.48 0.79 -8.77
CA CYS A 71 -14.49 0.33 -9.75
C CYS A 71 -13.56 1.49 -10.16
N TRP A 72 -12.35 1.17 -10.64
CA TRP A 72 -11.46 2.19 -11.20
C TRP A 72 -12.12 2.96 -12.34
N LYS A 73 -12.81 2.24 -13.23
CA LYS A 73 -13.47 2.85 -14.40
C LYS A 73 -14.63 3.78 -14.03
N ASP A 74 -15.23 3.63 -12.87
CA ASP A 74 -16.25 4.56 -12.41
C ASP A 74 -15.72 5.98 -12.28
N LEU A 75 -14.44 6.14 -11.93
CA LEU A 75 -13.79 7.44 -11.76
C LEU A 75 -13.67 8.25 -13.05
N LEU A 76 -13.83 7.59 -14.20
CA LEU A 76 -13.81 8.24 -15.51
C LEU A 76 -15.17 8.86 -15.89
N LYS A 77 -16.22 8.58 -15.11
CA LYS A 77 -17.56 9.15 -15.35
C LYS A 77 -17.59 10.63 -15.03
N PRO A 78 -18.31 11.45 -15.81
CA PRO A 78 -18.45 12.90 -15.57
C PRO A 78 -18.96 13.25 -14.17
N ASP A 79 -19.67 12.34 -13.51
CA ASP A 79 -20.21 12.50 -12.14
C ASP A 79 -19.09 12.80 -11.12
N TYR A 80 -17.87 12.32 -11.34
CA TYR A 80 -16.74 12.49 -10.44
C TYR A 80 -15.74 13.55 -10.91
N LYS A 81 -16.15 14.42 -11.85
CA LYS A 81 -15.30 15.51 -12.32
C LYS A 81 -14.86 16.42 -11.17
N GLY A 82 -13.54 16.64 -11.07
CA GLY A 82 -12.94 17.44 -10.01
C GLY A 82 -12.89 16.81 -8.62
N MET A 83 -13.31 15.53 -8.49
CA MET A 83 -13.42 14.84 -7.21
C MET A 83 -12.31 13.82 -6.94
N VAL A 84 -11.61 13.39 -7.98
CA VAL A 84 -10.63 12.29 -7.88
C VAL A 84 -9.23 12.83 -7.68
N GLY A 85 -8.57 12.36 -6.62
CA GLY A 85 -7.17 12.66 -6.33
C GLY A 85 -6.30 11.40 -6.41
N TYR A 86 -5.09 11.56 -6.88
CA TYR A 86 -4.03 10.56 -6.78
C TYR A 86 -2.69 11.26 -6.63
N LEU A 87 -1.77 10.69 -5.84
CA LEU A 87 -0.45 11.28 -5.70
C LEU A 87 0.34 11.15 -7.00
N ASP A 88 1.13 12.18 -7.30
CA ASP A 88 1.96 12.21 -8.51
C ASP A 88 2.95 11.02 -8.52
N PRO A 89 2.84 10.10 -9.49
CA PRO A 89 3.71 8.91 -9.56
C PRO A 89 5.19 9.23 -9.74
N SER A 90 5.51 10.44 -10.21
CA SER A 90 6.90 10.88 -10.42
C SER A 90 7.57 11.37 -9.16
N SER A 91 6.80 11.68 -8.11
CA SER A 91 7.32 12.31 -6.89
C SER A 91 6.92 11.62 -5.59
N ALA A 92 5.94 10.73 -5.61
CA ALA A 92 5.42 10.05 -4.43
C ALA A 92 5.37 8.53 -4.61
N ALA A 93 5.90 7.80 -3.64
CA ALA A 93 5.88 6.32 -3.67
C ALA A 93 4.46 5.75 -3.78
N VAL A 94 3.52 6.29 -3.00
CA VAL A 94 2.10 5.88 -3.06
C VAL A 94 1.48 6.19 -4.43
N GLY A 95 1.92 7.24 -5.09
CA GLY A 95 1.49 7.56 -6.46
C GLY A 95 1.89 6.48 -7.45
N TYR A 96 3.12 5.99 -7.37
CA TYR A 96 3.57 4.89 -8.22
C TYR A 96 2.87 3.57 -7.86
N VAL A 97 2.69 3.27 -6.57
CA VAL A 97 1.91 2.10 -6.15
C VAL A 97 0.48 2.16 -6.70
N GLY A 98 -0.14 3.33 -6.71
CA GLY A 98 -1.46 3.56 -7.32
C GLY A 98 -1.46 3.28 -8.82
N ALA A 99 -0.42 3.72 -9.54
CA ALA A 99 -0.28 3.45 -10.95
C ALA A 99 -0.12 1.95 -11.25
N VAL A 100 0.67 1.24 -10.43
CA VAL A 100 0.82 -0.23 -10.53
C VAL A 100 -0.51 -0.93 -10.28
N ALA A 101 -1.28 -0.50 -9.28
CA ALA A 101 -2.59 -1.07 -8.98
C ALA A 101 -3.55 -0.94 -10.15
N VAL A 102 -3.69 0.26 -10.72
CA VAL A 102 -4.53 0.51 -11.90
C VAL A 102 -4.05 -0.31 -13.09
N ASN A 103 -2.74 -0.35 -13.32
CA ASN A 103 -2.15 -1.07 -14.46
C ASN A 103 -2.51 -2.55 -14.44
N LEU A 104 -2.24 -3.21 -13.32
CA LEU A 104 -2.50 -4.64 -13.17
C LEU A 104 -4.00 -4.95 -13.17
N ALA A 105 -4.81 -4.11 -12.53
CA ALA A 105 -6.26 -4.26 -12.51
C ALA A 105 -6.88 -4.18 -13.92
N LEU A 106 -6.30 -3.38 -14.81
CA LEU A 106 -6.79 -3.17 -16.18
C LEU A 106 -6.05 -4.01 -17.23
N GLY A 107 -5.31 -5.03 -16.81
CA GLY A 107 -4.71 -6.03 -17.71
C GLY A 107 -3.27 -5.72 -18.14
N GLY A 108 -2.61 -4.76 -17.50
CA GLY A 108 -1.20 -4.47 -17.72
C GLY A 108 -0.26 -5.44 -17.00
N SER A 109 1.04 -5.21 -17.17
CA SER A 109 2.11 -5.99 -16.54
C SER A 109 3.31 -5.09 -16.22
N GLN A 110 4.36 -5.65 -15.64
CA GLN A 110 5.62 -4.92 -15.42
C GLN A 110 6.28 -4.42 -16.71
N SER A 111 6.04 -5.09 -17.83
CA SER A 111 6.57 -4.72 -19.15
C SER A 111 5.57 -3.94 -20.00
N ASN A 112 4.33 -3.78 -19.55
CA ASN A 112 3.28 -3.08 -20.28
C ASN A 112 2.45 -2.20 -19.34
N PHE A 113 2.71 -0.90 -19.34
CA PHE A 113 1.96 0.11 -18.60
C PHE A 113 0.95 0.88 -19.46
N ASP A 114 0.67 0.43 -20.67
CA ASP A 114 -0.34 1.07 -21.54
C ASP A 114 -1.71 1.19 -20.88
N PRO A 115 -2.22 0.17 -20.14
CA PRO A 115 -3.51 0.29 -19.47
C PRO A 115 -3.54 1.42 -18.42
N ALA A 116 -2.49 1.58 -17.61
CA ALA A 116 -2.40 2.68 -16.65
C ALA A 116 -2.30 4.03 -17.34
N LEU A 117 -1.46 4.16 -18.35
CA LEU A 117 -1.29 5.42 -19.11
C LEU A 117 -2.61 5.83 -19.77
N SER A 118 -3.30 4.89 -20.39
CA SER A 118 -4.62 5.13 -20.99
C SER A 118 -5.63 5.60 -19.96
N PHE A 119 -5.68 4.92 -18.80
CA PHE A 119 -6.55 5.30 -17.70
C PHE A 119 -6.28 6.72 -17.20
N PHE A 120 -5.02 7.07 -16.93
CA PHE A 120 -4.68 8.41 -16.45
C PHE A 120 -4.91 9.51 -17.49
N LYS A 121 -4.71 9.23 -18.79
CA LYS A 121 -5.11 10.14 -19.88
C LYS A 121 -6.62 10.42 -19.88
N ASP A 122 -7.42 9.40 -19.68
CA ASP A 122 -8.86 9.55 -19.61
C ASP A 122 -9.29 10.25 -18.32
N LEU A 123 -8.67 9.90 -17.19
CA LEU A 123 -8.93 10.57 -15.91
C LEU A 123 -8.60 12.06 -15.95
N ARG A 124 -7.59 12.47 -16.72
CA ARG A 124 -7.24 13.88 -16.91
C ARG A 124 -8.41 14.72 -17.43
N LYS A 125 -9.30 14.13 -18.23
CA LYS A 125 -10.52 14.78 -18.74
C LYS A 125 -11.52 15.10 -17.62
N ASN A 126 -11.37 14.44 -16.47
CA ASN A 126 -12.18 14.67 -15.25
C ASN A 126 -11.53 15.61 -14.25
N ASP A 127 -10.54 16.40 -14.65
CA ASP A 127 -9.86 17.41 -13.82
C ASP A 127 -9.39 16.84 -12.47
N PRO A 128 -8.52 15.82 -12.45
CA PRO A 128 -8.07 15.19 -11.21
C PRO A 128 -7.19 16.14 -10.39
N ILE A 129 -7.18 15.93 -9.08
CA ILE A 129 -6.29 16.61 -8.15
C ILE A 129 -5.03 15.74 -7.99
N VAL A 130 -3.84 16.28 -8.34
CA VAL A 130 -2.59 15.51 -8.35
C VAL A 130 -1.56 16.13 -7.39
N PRO A 131 -1.67 15.86 -6.07
CA PRO A 131 -0.71 16.35 -5.09
C PRO A 131 0.65 15.66 -5.22
N LYS A 132 1.70 16.34 -4.79
CA LYS A 132 3.07 15.81 -4.74
C LYS A 132 3.42 15.13 -3.41
N GLN A 133 2.56 15.26 -2.41
CA GLN A 133 2.76 14.77 -1.05
C GLN A 133 1.51 14.09 -0.53
N THR A 134 1.65 13.34 0.57
CA THR A 134 0.53 12.71 1.28
C THR A 134 -0.60 13.71 1.54
N SER A 135 -1.83 13.28 1.32
CA SER A 135 -2.99 14.17 1.28
C SER A 135 -4.13 13.73 2.20
N TYR A 136 -3.79 12.98 3.27
CA TYR A 136 -4.75 12.51 4.26
C TYR A 136 -5.66 13.64 4.79
N ALA A 137 -5.05 14.74 5.24
CA ALA A 137 -5.80 15.88 5.79
C ALA A 137 -6.75 16.52 4.76
N ARG A 138 -6.37 16.51 3.48
CA ARG A 138 -7.20 17.05 2.39
C ARG A 138 -8.43 16.18 2.09
N VAL A 139 -8.33 14.87 2.35
CA VAL A 139 -9.51 14.01 2.27
C VAL A 139 -10.40 14.20 3.49
N VAL A 140 -9.81 14.28 4.69
CA VAL A 140 -10.57 14.53 5.93
C VAL A 140 -11.32 15.86 5.86
N SER A 141 -10.74 16.91 5.30
CA SER A 141 -11.41 18.22 5.11
C SER A 141 -12.43 18.24 3.97
N GLY A 142 -12.48 17.20 3.13
CA GLY A 142 -13.36 17.16 1.95
C GLY A 142 -12.82 17.87 0.72
N GLU A 143 -11.60 18.42 0.77
CA GLU A 143 -10.96 19.05 -0.39
C GLU A 143 -10.70 18.04 -1.52
N ILE A 144 -10.33 16.81 -1.17
CA ILE A 144 -10.22 15.68 -2.09
C ILE A 144 -11.28 14.63 -1.72
N PRO A 145 -12.40 14.56 -2.43
CA PRO A 145 -13.46 13.60 -2.10
C PRO A 145 -13.06 12.13 -2.22
N ILE A 146 -12.22 11.79 -3.20
CA ILE A 146 -11.79 10.41 -3.50
C ILE A 146 -10.29 10.43 -3.75
N LEU A 147 -9.51 9.70 -2.94
CA LEU A 147 -8.05 9.62 -3.06
C LEU A 147 -7.60 8.17 -3.24
N PHE A 148 -6.68 7.92 -4.16
CA PHE A 148 -5.94 6.65 -4.21
C PHE A 148 -4.99 6.61 -3.02
N ASP A 149 -5.28 5.73 -2.06
CA ASP A 149 -4.50 5.62 -0.82
C ASP A 149 -4.66 4.22 -0.21
N TYR A 150 -3.92 3.96 0.86
CA TYR A 150 -4.00 2.71 1.59
C TYR A 150 -5.21 2.62 2.51
N ASP A 151 -5.66 1.40 2.71
CA ASP A 151 -6.79 1.04 3.57
C ASP A 151 -6.66 1.58 5.00
N PHE A 152 -5.47 1.49 5.61
CA PHE A 152 -5.28 1.94 6.99
C PHE A 152 -5.52 3.43 7.18
N ASN A 153 -5.27 4.26 6.17
CA ASN A 153 -5.58 5.69 6.22
C ASN A 153 -7.09 5.95 6.20
N ALA A 154 -7.82 5.26 5.34
CA ALA A 154 -9.28 5.35 5.28
C ALA A 154 -9.93 4.85 6.59
N TYR A 155 -9.44 3.75 7.14
CA TYR A 155 -9.94 3.24 8.42
C TYR A 155 -9.62 4.18 9.59
N ARG A 156 -8.44 4.79 9.60
CA ARG A 156 -8.10 5.81 10.60
C ARG A 156 -9.10 6.96 10.55
N ALA A 157 -9.38 7.49 9.37
CA ALA A 157 -10.36 8.55 9.22
C ALA A 157 -11.75 8.12 9.70
N LYS A 158 -12.19 6.91 9.33
CA LYS A 158 -13.51 6.39 9.70
C LYS A 158 -13.65 6.16 11.21
N TYR A 159 -12.66 5.54 11.85
CA TYR A 159 -12.80 5.06 13.23
C TYR A 159 -12.13 5.94 14.27
N THR A 160 -11.07 6.65 13.94
CA THR A 160 -10.37 7.55 14.86
C THR A 160 -10.91 8.97 14.75
N GLU A 161 -11.01 9.51 13.55
CA GLU A 161 -11.62 10.84 13.32
C GLU A 161 -13.17 10.78 13.38
N LYS A 162 -13.75 9.58 13.36
CA LYS A 162 -15.20 9.34 13.42
C LYS A 162 -15.98 10.06 12.34
N GLY A 163 -15.39 10.25 11.17
CA GLY A 163 -16.03 10.88 10.02
C GLY A 163 -16.75 9.88 9.11
N ASN A 164 -17.50 10.40 8.15
CA ASN A 164 -18.24 9.60 7.16
C ASN A 164 -17.33 9.19 5.99
N PHE A 165 -16.39 8.30 6.27
CA PHE A 165 -15.41 7.81 5.30
C PHE A 165 -15.67 6.35 4.94
N GLU A 166 -15.25 5.99 3.73
CA GLU A 166 -15.30 4.62 3.24
C GLU A 166 -14.03 4.26 2.50
N PHE A 167 -13.62 3.01 2.62
CA PHE A 167 -12.56 2.44 1.80
C PHE A 167 -13.15 1.47 0.78
N VAL A 168 -12.68 1.54 -0.46
CA VAL A 168 -13.11 0.66 -1.54
C VAL A 168 -11.89 0.01 -2.17
N ILE A 169 -11.91 -1.32 -2.28
CA ILE A 169 -11.00 -2.06 -3.15
C ILE A 169 -11.71 -2.21 -4.50
N PRO A 170 -11.25 -1.55 -5.58
CA PRO A 170 -11.95 -1.52 -6.84
C PRO A 170 -12.27 -2.89 -7.41
N CYS A 171 -13.40 -3.00 -8.10
CA CYS A 171 -13.93 -4.27 -8.61
C CYS A 171 -12.98 -4.98 -9.59
N GLU A 172 -12.17 -4.22 -10.34
CA GLU A 172 -11.18 -4.78 -11.26
C GLU A 172 -9.97 -5.35 -10.54
N GLY A 173 -9.76 -4.97 -9.28
CA GLY A 173 -8.66 -5.41 -8.45
C GLY A 173 -7.73 -4.30 -7.99
N SER A 174 -6.78 -4.66 -7.15
CA SER A 174 -5.75 -3.77 -6.62
C SER A 174 -4.53 -4.57 -6.19
N VAL A 175 -3.62 -3.93 -5.44
CA VAL A 175 -2.36 -4.52 -4.99
C VAL A 175 -2.16 -4.34 -3.49
N VAL A 176 -1.40 -5.26 -2.93
CA VAL A 176 -0.88 -5.22 -1.56
C VAL A 176 0.53 -4.66 -1.58
N PHE A 177 0.82 -3.69 -0.70
CA PHE A 177 2.16 -3.16 -0.50
C PHE A 177 2.68 -3.58 0.88
N PRO A 178 3.71 -4.46 0.94
CA PRO A 178 4.27 -4.94 2.19
C PRO A 178 5.14 -3.91 2.90
N TYR A 179 5.09 -3.92 4.23
CA TYR A 179 6.06 -3.27 5.10
C TYR A 179 6.86 -4.35 5.82
N VAL A 180 8.17 -4.26 5.71
CA VAL A 180 9.10 -5.33 6.07
C VAL A 180 10.04 -4.93 7.19
N VAL A 181 10.51 -5.91 7.92
CA VAL A 181 11.58 -5.78 8.91
C VAL A 181 12.77 -6.64 8.51
N GLY A 182 13.97 -6.15 8.78
CA GLY A 182 15.20 -6.89 8.57
C GLY A 182 16.22 -6.67 9.69
N LEU A 183 17.07 -7.67 9.94
CA LEU A 183 18.19 -7.55 10.85
C LEU A 183 19.30 -6.75 10.17
N VAL A 184 19.75 -5.67 10.79
CA VAL A 184 20.82 -4.84 10.26
C VAL A 184 22.15 -5.60 10.34
N LYS A 185 22.93 -5.57 9.25
CA LYS A 185 24.25 -6.18 9.21
C LYS A 185 25.18 -5.49 10.20
N ASN A 186 25.91 -6.28 11.00
CA ASN A 186 26.76 -5.78 12.09
C ASN A 186 26.00 -4.97 13.15
N ALA A 187 24.73 -5.29 13.39
CA ALA A 187 23.93 -4.67 14.43
C ALA A 187 24.65 -4.72 15.80
N PRO A 188 24.58 -3.62 16.59
CA PRO A 188 25.21 -3.57 17.92
C PRO A 188 24.71 -4.65 18.88
N ASP A 189 23.42 -5.00 18.85
CA ASP A 189 22.83 -6.02 19.71
C ASP A 189 21.90 -6.97 18.91
N LYS A 190 22.53 -7.87 18.18
CA LYS A 190 21.82 -8.85 17.33
C LYS A 190 20.85 -9.73 18.11
N ASP A 191 21.20 -10.15 19.32
CA ASP A 191 20.38 -11.07 20.09
C ASP A 191 19.07 -10.41 20.53
N LYS A 192 19.11 -9.15 20.94
CA LYS A 192 17.91 -8.39 21.22
C LYS A 192 17.09 -8.11 19.97
N ALA A 193 17.76 -7.75 18.86
CA ALA A 193 17.10 -7.53 17.59
C ALA A 193 16.29 -8.75 17.13
N LYS A 194 16.89 -9.94 17.22
CA LYS A 194 16.20 -11.20 16.87
C LYS A 194 14.96 -11.44 17.73
N LYS A 195 15.06 -11.18 19.04
CA LYS A 195 13.89 -11.29 19.96
C LYS A 195 12.76 -10.34 19.58
N VAL A 196 13.10 -9.11 19.18
CA VAL A 196 12.12 -8.12 18.75
C VAL A 196 11.46 -8.56 17.44
N ILE A 197 12.24 -9.03 16.45
CA ILE A 197 11.69 -9.52 15.18
C ILE A 197 10.77 -10.74 15.41
N ASP A 198 11.17 -11.68 16.28
CA ASP A 198 10.33 -12.81 16.68
C ASP A 198 9.00 -12.34 17.29
N TYR A 199 9.07 -11.34 18.17
CA TYR A 199 7.87 -10.77 18.78
C TYR A 199 6.95 -10.12 17.76
N LEU A 200 7.49 -9.39 16.79
CA LEU A 200 6.70 -8.74 15.72
C LEU A 200 5.91 -9.74 14.87
N LEU A 201 6.37 -10.97 14.77
CA LEU A 201 5.69 -12.06 14.07
C LEU A 201 4.89 -12.99 15.00
N SER A 202 4.93 -12.78 16.32
CA SER A 202 4.09 -13.51 17.27
C SER A 202 2.62 -13.12 17.11
N ASP A 203 1.70 -13.92 17.65
CA ASP A 203 0.27 -13.60 17.63
C ASP A 203 -0.02 -12.25 18.30
N LYS A 204 0.63 -11.95 19.41
CA LYS A 204 0.52 -10.64 20.10
C LYS A 204 1.05 -9.50 19.23
N GLY A 205 2.25 -9.66 18.68
CA GLY A 205 2.89 -8.64 17.84
C GLY A 205 2.04 -8.33 16.60
N GLN A 206 1.56 -9.38 15.93
CA GLN A 206 0.69 -9.23 14.76
C GLN A 206 -0.66 -8.58 15.11
N ALA A 207 -1.26 -8.93 16.25
CA ALA A 207 -2.52 -8.34 16.70
C ALA A 207 -2.40 -6.85 17.03
N ILE A 208 -1.26 -6.38 17.55
CA ILE A 208 -1.04 -4.98 17.89
C ILE A 208 -1.18 -4.05 16.67
N TRP A 209 -0.77 -4.49 15.49
CA TRP A 209 -0.89 -3.71 14.26
C TRP A 209 -2.34 -3.32 13.93
N THR A 210 -3.31 -4.13 14.34
CA THR A 210 -4.73 -3.85 14.11
C THR A 210 -5.23 -2.62 14.88
N ASN A 211 -4.54 -2.19 15.94
CA ASN A 211 -4.85 -0.94 16.65
C ASN A 211 -4.60 0.30 15.76
N ALA A 212 -3.73 0.17 14.77
CA ALA A 212 -3.49 1.19 13.75
C ALA A 212 -4.15 0.84 12.41
N TYR A 213 -5.09 -0.12 12.42
CA TYR A 213 -5.81 -0.62 11.23
C TYR A 213 -4.91 -1.25 10.18
N LEU A 214 -3.74 -1.74 10.59
CA LEU A 214 -2.81 -2.47 9.73
C LEU A 214 -3.12 -3.95 9.77
N ARG A 215 -3.16 -4.60 8.61
CA ARG A 215 -3.46 -6.02 8.53
C ARG A 215 -2.22 -6.86 8.81
N PRO A 216 -2.32 -7.88 9.69
CA PRO A 216 -1.23 -8.80 9.96
C PRO A 216 -0.73 -9.52 8.71
N ALA A 217 0.57 -9.84 8.67
CA ALA A 217 1.17 -10.60 7.58
C ALA A 217 0.95 -12.12 7.74
N ARG A 218 0.74 -12.59 8.97
CA ARG A 218 0.39 -13.99 9.26
C ARG A 218 -1.11 -14.14 9.44
N PRO A 219 -1.69 -15.31 9.08
CA PRO A 219 -3.07 -15.63 9.42
C PRO A 219 -3.16 -15.88 10.94
N ILE A 220 -3.74 -14.93 11.67
CA ILE A 220 -4.00 -15.02 13.10
C ILE A 220 -5.48 -14.84 13.39
N GLU A 221 -5.96 -15.44 14.49
CA GLU A 221 -7.30 -15.18 14.99
C GLU A 221 -7.39 -13.76 15.55
N LEU A 222 -8.35 -12.99 15.05
CA LEU A 222 -8.65 -11.65 15.52
C LEU A 222 -10.02 -11.63 16.21
N PRO A 223 -10.20 -10.84 17.27
CA PRO A 223 -11.51 -10.62 17.87
C PRO A 223 -12.52 -10.11 16.84
N GLU A 224 -13.78 -10.49 16.95
CA GLU A 224 -14.83 -10.06 16.03
C GLU A 224 -14.97 -8.53 15.94
N ALA A 225 -14.83 -7.83 17.05
CA ALA A 225 -14.83 -6.37 17.10
C ALA A 225 -13.69 -5.72 16.29
N VAL A 226 -12.61 -6.45 16.04
CA VAL A 226 -11.50 -6.01 15.17
C VAL A 226 -11.79 -6.37 13.72
N LYS A 227 -12.24 -7.60 13.46
CA LYS A 227 -12.56 -8.07 12.10
C LYS A 227 -13.59 -7.18 11.41
N THR A 228 -14.62 -6.74 12.12
CA THR A 228 -15.70 -5.90 11.58
C THR A 228 -15.25 -4.48 11.18
N LYS A 229 -14.06 -4.05 11.60
CA LYS A 229 -13.49 -2.77 11.17
C LYS A 229 -12.89 -2.83 9.76
N PHE A 230 -12.48 -4.01 9.31
CA PHE A 230 -11.95 -4.22 7.97
C PHE A 230 -13.06 -4.57 6.98
N LEU A 231 -12.83 -4.29 5.71
CA LEU A 231 -13.67 -4.85 4.64
C LEU A 231 -13.67 -6.39 4.72
N PRO A 232 -14.69 -7.05 4.14
CA PRO A 232 -14.74 -8.51 4.08
C PRO A 232 -13.52 -9.10 3.35
N ASP A 233 -13.14 -10.32 3.70
CA ASP A 233 -12.05 -11.06 3.04
C ASP A 233 -12.28 -11.21 1.53
N SER A 234 -13.54 -11.30 1.09
CA SER A 234 -13.90 -11.33 -0.33
C SER A 234 -13.45 -10.08 -1.09
N ASP A 235 -13.47 -8.91 -0.45
CA ASP A 235 -12.97 -7.67 -1.05
C ASP A 235 -11.44 -7.66 -1.09
N TYR A 236 -10.79 -8.06 0.01
CA TYR A 236 -9.33 -8.18 0.05
C TYR A 236 -8.77 -9.22 -0.93
N ALA A 237 -9.54 -10.23 -1.30
CA ALA A 237 -9.15 -11.21 -2.31
C ALA A 237 -8.90 -10.58 -3.70
N ARG A 238 -9.43 -9.39 -3.97
CA ARG A 238 -9.16 -8.64 -5.19
C ARG A 238 -7.79 -7.94 -5.18
N ALA A 239 -7.17 -7.75 -4.02
CA ALA A 239 -5.83 -7.17 -3.91
C ALA A 239 -4.78 -8.27 -4.04
N LYS A 240 -3.89 -8.13 -5.01
CA LYS A 240 -2.88 -9.14 -5.34
C LYS A 240 -1.51 -8.76 -4.78
N SER A 241 -0.75 -9.78 -4.39
CA SER A 241 0.69 -9.64 -4.17
C SER A 241 1.40 -9.44 -5.51
N VAL A 242 2.43 -8.60 -5.52
CA VAL A 242 3.20 -8.23 -6.72
C VAL A 242 4.68 -8.44 -6.44
N ASN A 243 5.44 -8.75 -7.46
CA ASN A 243 6.89 -8.65 -7.38
C ASN A 243 7.30 -7.17 -7.42
N TRP A 244 7.49 -6.57 -6.25
CA TRP A 244 7.84 -5.16 -6.14
C TRP A 244 9.25 -4.85 -6.64
N GLY A 245 10.15 -5.83 -6.72
CA GLY A 245 11.45 -5.68 -7.36
C GLY A 245 11.32 -5.41 -8.86
N ASP A 246 10.44 -6.17 -9.53
CA ASP A 246 10.15 -5.97 -10.96
C ASP A 246 9.46 -4.62 -11.20
N MET A 247 8.53 -4.22 -10.33
CA MET A 247 7.85 -2.93 -10.43
C MET A 247 8.81 -1.76 -10.19
N GLU A 248 9.75 -1.88 -9.27
CA GLU A 248 10.81 -0.89 -9.06
C GLU A 248 11.66 -0.72 -10.31
N THR A 249 12.04 -1.82 -10.97
CA THR A 249 12.79 -1.78 -12.23
C THR A 249 12.03 -1.08 -13.34
N ALA A 250 10.72 -1.27 -13.42
CA ALA A 250 9.85 -0.65 -14.42
C ALA A 250 9.52 0.81 -14.15
N GLN A 251 9.75 1.30 -12.93
CA GLN A 251 9.28 2.61 -12.48
C GLN A 251 9.75 3.76 -13.36
N LYS A 252 11.04 3.80 -13.68
CA LYS A 252 11.60 4.92 -14.46
C LYS A 252 10.94 5.03 -15.83
N ALA A 253 10.82 3.92 -16.55
CA ALA A 253 10.21 3.91 -17.89
C ALA A 253 8.74 4.35 -17.83
N PHE A 254 8.00 3.87 -16.83
CA PHE A 254 6.62 4.34 -16.64
C PHE A 254 6.55 5.83 -16.34
N VAL A 255 7.38 6.34 -15.43
CA VAL A 255 7.38 7.76 -15.03
C VAL A 255 7.72 8.67 -16.21
N ASP A 256 8.73 8.31 -17.02
CA ASP A 256 9.11 9.08 -18.20
C ASP A 256 7.92 9.19 -19.18
N ARG A 257 7.19 8.09 -19.40
CA ARG A 257 5.99 8.08 -20.25
C ARG A 257 4.83 8.84 -19.61
N TYR A 258 4.61 8.69 -18.32
CA TYR A 258 3.56 9.44 -17.60
C TYR A 258 3.77 10.95 -17.73
N LEU A 259 4.99 11.43 -17.56
CA LEU A 259 5.32 12.85 -17.68
C LEU A 259 5.13 13.39 -19.11
N SER A 260 5.41 12.57 -20.11
CA SER A 260 5.30 12.99 -21.52
C SER A 260 3.90 12.80 -22.12
N GLU A 261 3.15 11.81 -21.66
CA GLU A 261 1.89 11.42 -22.29
C GLU A 261 0.63 11.84 -21.52
N VAL A 262 0.74 11.98 -20.19
CA VAL A 262 -0.39 12.27 -19.30
C VAL A 262 -0.36 13.69 -18.76
N ARG A 263 0.82 14.16 -18.35
CA ARG A 263 1.02 15.45 -17.71
C ARG A 263 1.37 16.53 -18.72
#